data_22ae2d2d88238e1f02043411eb5fd2a8
#
_entry.id   22ae2d2d88238e1f02043411eb5fd2a8
#
_cell.length_a   1.000
_cell.length_b   1.000
_cell.length_c   1.000
_cell.angle_alpha   90.00
_cell.angle_beta   90.00
_cell.angle_gamma   90.00
#
_symmetry.space_group_name_H-M   'P 1'
#
loop_
_entity.id
_entity.type
_entity.pdbx_description
1 polymer ?
#
loop_
_entity_poly.entity_id
_entity_poly.type
_entity_poly.pdbx_seq_one_letter_code
_entity_poly.pdbx_strand_id
1 'polypeptide(L)'
;MLHGFLQSPIDPRDANGKSIKAKPPGGSNTDVRHIAKFTRWLAFDPATETSKLYAYPIDGSQYDKDRTGNAKLGDMVSLGNGRFIVIEQGARKSDGKVFNKLMLVELPANATNIAAPEFNHNLEISSITQAPSNGVDYSTVVTMRKTELLDLNALGWLAEKAEGLTIVDDQTLALVNDNDFGLGTVLLGADGTRLAGSVEDCTAAVDGQLSGCPAGATRARITRGSDLERPTRIWLIKLDRKLSDLRLPAS
;
A
#
# COMPACT_ATOMS: atom_id res chain seq x y z
N MET A 1 -13.54 -18.77 0.27
CA MET A 1 -12.47 -18.00 -0.40
C MET A 1 -11.82 -17.10 0.61
N LEU A 2 -10.51 -17.18 0.81
CA LEU A 2 -9.72 -16.26 1.62
C LEU A 2 -9.09 -15.22 0.71
N HIS A 3 -9.00 -13.98 1.19
CA HIS A 3 -8.40 -12.88 0.43
C HIS A 3 -7.24 -12.27 1.19
N GLY A 4 -6.23 -11.80 0.47
CA GLY A 4 -5.08 -11.07 0.97
C GLY A 4 -4.53 -10.15 -0.12
N PHE A 5 -3.59 -9.29 0.22
CA PHE A 5 -2.95 -8.41 -0.74
C PHE A 5 -1.49 -8.13 -0.35
N LEU A 6 -0.70 -7.76 -1.32
CA LEU A 6 0.56 -7.12 -1.02
C LEU A 6 0.28 -5.66 -0.66
N GLN A 7 0.90 -5.19 0.39
CA GLN A 7 0.69 -3.83 0.90
C GLN A 7 1.03 -2.75 -0.14
N SER A 8 2.06 -3.02 -0.97
CA SER A 8 2.55 -2.12 -2.02
C SER A 8 2.94 -2.91 -3.26
N PRO A 9 3.23 -2.26 -4.40
CA PRO A 9 3.77 -2.93 -5.58
C PRO A 9 5.02 -3.73 -5.26
N ILE A 10 5.20 -4.87 -5.95
CA ILE A 10 6.37 -5.74 -5.75
C ILE A 10 7.67 -5.03 -6.13
N ASP A 11 8.77 -5.43 -5.50
CA ASP A 11 10.13 -5.04 -5.86
C ASP A 11 10.84 -6.21 -6.59
N PRO A 12 10.63 -6.35 -7.91
CA PRO A 12 11.25 -7.44 -8.62
C PRO A 12 12.77 -7.25 -8.70
N ARG A 13 13.49 -8.37 -8.54
CA ARG A 13 14.94 -8.39 -8.53
C ARG A 13 15.48 -9.15 -9.74
N ASP A 14 16.61 -8.67 -10.28
CA ASP A 14 17.36 -9.39 -11.31
C ASP A 14 18.17 -10.55 -10.69
N ALA A 15 18.89 -11.32 -11.54
CA ALA A 15 19.73 -12.43 -11.10
C ALA A 15 20.85 -12.02 -10.12
N ASN A 16 21.19 -10.72 -10.05
CA ASN A 16 22.22 -10.17 -9.17
C ASN A 16 21.59 -9.55 -7.89
N GLY A 17 20.27 -9.72 -7.69
CA GLY A 17 19.55 -9.15 -6.55
C GLY A 17 19.28 -7.64 -6.63
N LYS A 18 19.51 -6.99 -7.77
CA LYS A 18 19.22 -5.57 -7.97
C LYS A 18 17.77 -5.36 -8.39
N SER A 19 17.16 -4.26 -7.91
CA SER A 19 15.80 -3.88 -8.31
C SER A 19 15.72 -3.69 -9.83
N ILE A 20 14.74 -4.32 -10.45
CA ILE A 20 14.45 -4.15 -11.88
C ILE A 20 13.88 -2.74 -12.08
N LYS A 21 14.34 -2.10 -13.16
CA LYS A 21 13.94 -0.75 -13.54
C LYS A 21 13.12 -0.76 -14.83
N ALA A 22 12.19 0.20 -14.91
CA ALA A 22 11.45 0.48 -16.12
C ALA A 22 11.37 1.99 -16.36
N LYS A 23 11.18 2.37 -17.63
CA LYS A 23 11.10 3.77 -18.03
C LYS A 23 9.67 4.10 -18.49
N PRO A 24 8.92 4.93 -17.76
CA PRO A 24 7.62 5.40 -18.22
C PRO A 24 7.79 6.34 -19.42
N PRO A 25 6.76 6.49 -20.27
CA PRO A 25 6.78 7.47 -21.36
C PRO A 25 7.13 8.87 -20.85
N GLY A 26 8.13 9.52 -21.49
CA GLY A 26 8.59 10.85 -21.08
C GLY A 26 9.36 10.93 -19.76
N GLY A 27 9.47 9.84 -19.01
CA GLY A 27 10.12 9.81 -17.71
C GLY A 27 11.54 9.26 -17.70
N SER A 28 12.07 9.04 -16.50
CA SER A 28 13.40 8.45 -16.25
C SER A 28 13.29 6.98 -15.84
N ASN A 29 14.38 6.25 -16.02
CA ASN A 29 14.48 4.85 -15.59
C ASN A 29 14.42 4.77 -14.05
N THR A 30 13.39 4.10 -13.53
CA THR A 30 13.04 4.07 -12.11
C THR A 30 12.76 2.63 -11.68
N ASP A 31 13.02 2.30 -10.42
CA ASP A 31 12.70 0.97 -9.88
C ASP A 31 11.20 0.70 -10.04
N VAL A 32 10.86 -0.49 -10.54
CA VAL A 32 9.49 -0.93 -10.84
C VAL A 32 8.58 -0.76 -9.64
N ARG A 33 9.04 -1.12 -8.43
CA ARG A 33 8.29 -0.99 -7.18
C ARG A 33 7.76 0.41 -6.89
N HIS A 34 8.41 1.45 -7.43
CA HIS A 34 8.04 2.85 -7.14
C HIS A 34 6.93 3.39 -8.03
N ILE A 35 6.71 2.76 -9.21
CA ILE A 35 5.86 3.35 -10.25
C ILE A 35 4.95 2.34 -10.96
N ALA A 36 4.93 1.06 -10.57
CA ALA A 36 3.96 0.09 -11.08
C ALA A 36 2.53 0.50 -10.74
N LYS A 37 1.59 0.37 -11.69
CA LYS A 37 0.23 0.91 -11.56
C LYS A 37 -0.72 0.06 -10.75
N PHE A 38 -0.25 -1.00 -10.09
CA PHE A 38 -1.06 -1.90 -9.29
C PHE A 38 -0.23 -2.61 -8.23
N THR A 39 -0.93 -3.15 -7.22
CA THR A 39 -0.41 -4.19 -6.33
C THR A 39 -1.19 -5.48 -6.53
N ARG A 40 -0.69 -6.61 -6.00
CA ARG A 40 -1.27 -7.93 -6.21
C ARG A 40 -2.22 -8.29 -5.09
N TRP A 41 -3.42 -8.71 -5.47
CA TRP A 41 -4.47 -9.21 -4.61
C TRP A 41 -4.59 -10.73 -4.76
N LEU A 42 -4.50 -11.45 -3.65
CA LEU A 42 -4.63 -12.90 -3.58
C LEU A 42 -6.09 -13.28 -3.28
N ALA A 43 -6.59 -14.28 -3.98
CA ALA A 43 -7.78 -15.05 -3.61
C ALA A 43 -7.38 -16.53 -3.53
N PHE A 44 -7.51 -17.12 -2.35
CA PHE A 44 -7.18 -18.52 -2.08
C PHE A 44 -8.45 -19.30 -1.71
N ASP A 45 -8.63 -20.43 -2.38
CA ASP A 45 -9.70 -21.36 -2.07
C ASP A 45 -9.13 -22.54 -1.25
N PRO A 46 -9.42 -22.61 0.05
CA PRO A 46 -8.90 -23.69 0.91
C PRO A 46 -9.53 -25.06 0.62
N ALA A 47 -10.69 -25.10 -0.07
CA ALA A 47 -11.33 -26.38 -0.41
C ALA A 47 -10.67 -27.08 -1.59
N THR A 48 -10.11 -26.31 -2.53
CA THR A 48 -9.43 -26.82 -3.72
C THR A 48 -7.93 -26.56 -3.71
N GLU A 49 -7.42 -25.85 -2.67
CA GLU A 49 -6.02 -25.43 -2.51
C GLU A 49 -5.52 -24.61 -3.71
N THR A 50 -6.42 -23.90 -4.40
CA THR A 50 -6.09 -23.10 -5.56
C THR A 50 -6.00 -21.62 -5.24
N SER A 51 -5.04 -20.94 -5.88
CA SER A 51 -4.84 -19.49 -5.75
C SER A 51 -5.08 -18.79 -7.08
N LYS A 52 -5.64 -17.58 -6.98
CA LYS A 52 -5.71 -16.62 -8.07
C LYS A 52 -5.09 -15.31 -7.60
N LEU A 53 -4.48 -14.58 -8.52
CA LEU A 53 -4.01 -13.23 -8.29
C LEU A 53 -4.75 -12.25 -9.19
N TYR A 54 -5.00 -11.06 -8.66
CA TYR A 54 -5.67 -9.98 -9.39
C TYR A 54 -4.89 -8.69 -9.23
N ALA A 55 -5.03 -7.78 -10.17
CA ALA A 55 -4.41 -6.46 -10.10
C ALA A 55 -5.34 -5.49 -9.35
N TYR A 56 -4.89 -5.01 -8.18
CA TYR A 56 -5.51 -3.90 -7.47
C TYR A 56 -4.88 -2.59 -7.98
N PRO A 57 -5.62 -1.72 -8.69
CA PRO A 57 -5.04 -0.56 -9.33
C PRO A 57 -4.64 0.52 -8.31
N ILE A 58 -3.52 1.19 -8.55
CA ILE A 58 -3.03 2.32 -7.76
C ILE A 58 -2.84 3.51 -8.70
N ASP A 59 -3.47 4.64 -8.36
CA ASP A 59 -3.30 5.89 -9.09
C ASP A 59 -2.13 6.69 -8.51
N GLY A 60 -0.99 6.64 -9.19
CA GLY A 60 0.23 7.34 -8.77
C GLY A 60 0.06 8.86 -8.66
N SER A 61 -0.90 9.45 -9.38
CA SER A 61 -1.11 10.91 -9.36
C SER A 61 -1.54 11.46 -8.00
N GLN A 62 -2.02 10.60 -7.10
CA GLN A 62 -2.43 10.97 -5.75
C GLN A 62 -1.26 11.02 -4.75
N TYR A 63 -0.14 10.36 -5.08
CA TYR A 63 0.99 10.16 -4.17
C TYR A 63 2.16 11.10 -4.45
N ASP A 64 2.96 11.36 -3.42
CA ASP A 64 4.18 12.17 -3.53
C ASP A 64 5.09 11.62 -4.65
N LYS A 65 5.58 12.55 -5.48
CA LYS A 65 6.43 12.27 -6.65
C LYS A 65 5.81 11.31 -7.67
N ASP A 66 4.47 11.23 -7.74
CA ASP A 66 3.73 10.29 -8.59
C ASP A 66 4.14 8.81 -8.37
N ARG A 67 4.55 8.47 -7.15
CA ARG A 67 5.06 7.14 -6.80
C ARG A 67 3.97 6.26 -6.21
N THR A 68 3.51 5.28 -6.96
CA THR A 68 2.60 4.23 -6.48
C THR A 68 3.21 3.39 -5.35
N GLY A 69 4.54 3.29 -5.27
CA GLY A 69 5.25 2.64 -4.16
C GLY A 69 5.10 3.35 -2.81
N ASN A 70 4.56 4.58 -2.79
CA ASN A 70 4.17 5.27 -1.57
C ASN A 70 2.77 4.86 -1.08
N ALA A 71 2.01 4.14 -1.91
CA ALA A 71 0.75 3.56 -1.51
C ALA A 71 0.97 2.37 -0.58
N LYS A 72 0.17 2.29 0.48
CA LYS A 72 0.09 1.14 1.38
C LYS A 72 -1.36 0.75 1.56
N LEU A 73 -1.66 -0.54 1.44
CA LEU A 73 -2.94 -1.09 1.84
C LEU A 73 -2.81 -1.52 3.31
N GLY A 74 -3.69 -1.04 4.17
CA GLY A 74 -3.71 -1.39 5.59
C GLY A 74 -4.45 -2.70 5.82
N ASP A 75 -5.76 -2.65 5.88
CA ASP A 75 -6.63 -3.81 6.14
C ASP A 75 -7.83 -3.81 5.20
N MET A 76 -8.61 -4.88 5.23
CA MET A 76 -9.84 -5.00 4.45
C MET A 76 -10.93 -5.76 5.17
N VAL A 77 -12.19 -5.45 4.83
CA VAL A 77 -13.35 -6.27 5.18
C VAL A 77 -14.12 -6.66 3.93
N SER A 78 -14.65 -7.89 3.92
CA SER A 78 -15.49 -8.38 2.82
C SER A 78 -16.95 -8.00 3.05
N LEU A 79 -17.60 -7.45 2.01
CA LEU A 79 -19.04 -7.18 1.97
C LEU A 79 -19.83 -8.30 1.27
N GLY A 80 -19.15 -9.38 0.87
CA GLY A 80 -19.72 -10.44 0.04
C GLY A 80 -19.79 -10.07 -1.44
N ASN A 81 -20.05 -11.09 -2.27
CA ASN A 81 -20.22 -10.94 -3.72
C ASN A 81 -19.06 -10.18 -4.41
N GLY A 82 -17.81 -10.46 -4.01
CA GLY A 82 -16.62 -9.83 -4.59
C GLY A 82 -16.43 -8.35 -4.24
N ARG A 83 -17.12 -7.84 -3.22
CA ARG A 83 -16.98 -6.45 -2.76
C ARG A 83 -16.26 -6.37 -1.43
N PHE A 84 -15.47 -5.33 -1.26
CA PHE A 84 -14.62 -5.11 -0.09
C PHE A 84 -14.59 -3.62 0.28
N ILE A 85 -14.29 -3.33 1.54
CA ILE A 85 -13.78 -2.03 1.94
C ILE A 85 -12.32 -2.24 2.31
N VAL A 86 -11.43 -1.39 1.78
CA VAL A 86 -9.97 -1.48 1.92
C VAL A 86 -9.44 -0.16 2.44
N ILE A 87 -8.55 -0.21 3.41
CA ILE A 87 -7.77 0.96 3.82
C ILE A 87 -6.66 1.19 2.78
N GLU A 88 -6.64 2.37 2.17
CA GLU A 88 -5.56 2.83 1.29
C GLU A 88 -4.95 4.10 1.89
N GLN A 89 -3.64 4.11 2.06
CA GLN A 89 -2.92 5.20 2.70
C GLN A 89 -1.59 5.48 1.99
N GLY A 90 -1.01 6.64 2.26
CA GLY A 90 0.29 7.01 1.71
C GLY A 90 0.56 8.50 1.74
N ALA A 91 1.79 8.89 1.39
CA ALA A 91 2.18 10.29 1.31
C ALA A 91 1.45 11.00 0.16
N ARG A 92 0.71 12.06 0.46
CA ARG A 92 -0.09 12.85 -0.49
C ARG A 92 0.81 13.72 -1.38
N LYS A 93 0.48 13.80 -2.66
CA LYS A 93 1.24 14.61 -3.64
C LYS A 93 1.31 16.09 -3.27
N SER A 94 0.23 16.64 -2.71
CA SER A 94 0.13 18.09 -2.48
C SER A 94 1.02 18.61 -1.35
N ASP A 95 1.28 17.80 -0.31
CA ASP A 95 1.94 18.27 0.91
C ASP A 95 2.87 17.23 1.56
N GLY A 96 2.97 16.03 0.97
CA GLY A 96 3.78 14.92 1.50
C GLY A 96 3.25 14.30 2.80
N LYS A 97 2.13 14.79 3.33
CA LYS A 97 1.52 14.22 4.53
C LYS A 97 0.78 12.94 4.21
N VAL A 98 0.73 12.02 5.15
CA VAL A 98 0.00 10.78 4.96
C VAL A 98 -1.51 11.06 4.93
N PHE A 99 -2.18 10.51 3.92
CA PHE A 99 -3.63 10.42 3.88
C PHE A 99 -4.06 8.98 4.17
N ASN A 100 -5.26 8.83 4.70
CA ASN A 100 -5.91 7.55 4.95
C ASN A 100 -7.31 7.59 4.36
N LYS A 101 -7.66 6.60 3.54
CA LYS A 101 -8.95 6.50 2.88
C LYS A 101 -9.54 5.12 3.05
N LEU A 102 -10.87 5.05 3.12
CA LEU A 102 -11.59 3.81 2.89
C LEU A 102 -12.01 3.77 1.42
N MET A 103 -11.59 2.72 0.73
CA MET A 103 -11.94 2.48 -0.67
C MET A 103 -13.02 1.40 -0.74
N LEU A 104 -14.11 1.65 -1.45
CA LEU A 104 -15.03 0.60 -1.87
C LEU A 104 -14.43 -0.08 -3.10
N VAL A 105 -14.24 -1.39 -3.02
CA VAL A 105 -13.52 -2.18 -4.02
C VAL A 105 -14.41 -3.31 -4.52
N GLU A 106 -14.34 -3.60 -5.80
CA GLU A 106 -15.04 -4.71 -6.45
C GLU A 106 -14.05 -5.57 -7.25
N LEU A 107 -14.15 -6.88 -7.07
CA LEU A 107 -13.53 -7.88 -7.93
C LEU A 107 -14.54 -8.27 -9.02
N PRO A 108 -14.41 -7.80 -10.27
CA PRO A 108 -15.32 -8.15 -11.34
C PRO A 108 -15.28 -9.66 -11.64
N ALA A 109 -16.41 -10.23 -12.05
CA ALA A 109 -16.48 -11.65 -12.38
C ALA A 109 -15.54 -12.06 -13.54
N ASN A 110 -15.22 -11.11 -14.43
CA ASN A 110 -14.30 -11.28 -15.56
C ASN A 110 -12.89 -10.74 -15.26
N ALA A 111 -12.56 -10.48 -13.99
CA ALA A 111 -11.20 -10.03 -13.62
C ALA A 111 -10.14 -11.02 -14.10
N THR A 112 -9.07 -10.51 -14.67
CA THR A 112 -7.97 -11.33 -15.18
C THR A 112 -7.20 -11.98 -14.05
N ASN A 113 -7.12 -13.32 -14.06
CA ASN A 113 -6.24 -14.03 -13.13
C ASN A 113 -4.78 -13.90 -13.61
N ILE A 114 -3.97 -13.16 -12.85
CA ILE A 114 -2.57 -12.88 -13.14
C ILE A 114 -1.61 -13.80 -12.35
N ALA A 115 -2.07 -14.99 -11.92
CA ALA A 115 -1.22 -15.94 -11.20
C ALA A 115 -0.29 -16.74 -12.13
N ALA A 116 -0.55 -16.74 -13.43
CA ALA A 116 0.27 -17.49 -14.41
C ALA A 116 1.69 -16.91 -14.50
N PRO A 117 2.71 -17.77 -14.74
CA PRO A 117 4.13 -17.36 -14.69
C PRO A 117 4.52 -16.25 -15.67
N GLU A 118 3.85 -16.13 -16.80
CA GLU A 118 4.07 -15.06 -17.77
C GLU A 118 3.79 -13.67 -17.21
N PHE A 119 2.85 -13.57 -16.26
CA PHE A 119 2.50 -12.32 -15.59
C PHE A 119 3.47 -11.90 -14.48
N ASN A 120 4.60 -12.58 -14.27
CA ASN A 120 5.59 -12.22 -13.25
C ASN A 120 5.82 -10.69 -13.23
N HIS A 121 7.03 -10.19 -13.09
CA HIS A 121 7.33 -8.75 -13.15
C HIS A 121 7.12 -8.10 -14.55
N ASN A 122 6.85 -8.87 -15.60
CA ASN A 122 6.56 -8.30 -16.93
C ASN A 122 5.26 -7.51 -16.94
N LEU A 123 4.27 -7.89 -16.10
CA LEU A 123 3.03 -7.14 -16.00
C LEU A 123 3.27 -5.76 -15.36
N GLU A 124 4.09 -5.68 -14.30
CA GLU A 124 4.47 -4.42 -13.67
C GLU A 124 5.23 -3.54 -14.66
N ILE A 125 6.19 -4.10 -15.41
CA ILE A 125 6.93 -3.37 -16.46
C ILE A 125 5.97 -2.82 -17.52
N SER A 126 5.08 -3.68 -18.06
CA SER A 126 4.09 -3.26 -19.06
C SER A 126 3.17 -2.15 -18.54
N SER A 127 2.76 -2.21 -17.27
CA SER A 127 1.94 -1.15 -16.66
C SER A 127 2.65 0.22 -16.64
N ILE A 128 3.98 0.22 -16.55
CA ILE A 128 4.83 1.40 -16.51
C ILE A 128 5.12 1.92 -17.91
N THR A 129 5.58 1.03 -18.79
CA THR A 129 6.03 1.41 -20.13
C THR A 129 4.88 1.72 -21.08
N GLN A 130 3.66 1.31 -20.73
CA GLN A 130 2.46 1.38 -21.58
C GLN A 130 2.67 0.63 -22.93
N ALA A 131 3.46 -0.42 -22.88
CA ALA A 131 3.76 -1.30 -24.00
C ALA A 131 3.95 -2.74 -23.50
N PRO A 132 3.70 -3.76 -24.32
CA PRO A 132 3.92 -5.14 -23.94
C PRO A 132 5.36 -5.40 -23.46
N SER A 133 5.51 -6.21 -22.42
CA SER A 133 6.78 -6.70 -21.91
C SER A 133 6.77 -8.23 -21.98
N ASN A 134 7.67 -8.83 -22.76
CA ASN A 134 7.71 -10.27 -23.01
C ASN A 134 6.34 -10.88 -23.39
N GLY A 135 5.58 -10.18 -24.24
CA GLY A 135 4.25 -10.61 -24.68
C GLY A 135 3.11 -10.30 -23.70
N VAL A 136 3.41 -9.77 -22.52
CA VAL A 136 2.41 -9.37 -21.52
C VAL A 136 2.03 -7.90 -21.69
N ASP A 137 0.74 -7.62 -21.88
CA ASP A 137 0.20 -6.29 -22.04
C ASP A 137 -0.78 -5.95 -20.92
N TYR A 138 -0.40 -5.01 -20.05
CA TYR A 138 -1.25 -4.56 -18.95
C TYR A 138 -2.58 -3.95 -19.42
N SER A 139 -2.63 -3.35 -20.62
CA SER A 139 -3.85 -2.75 -21.15
C SER A 139 -4.97 -3.78 -21.41
N THR A 140 -4.61 -5.07 -21.53
CA THR A 140 -5.57 -6.18 -21.74
C THR A 140 -6.08 -6.77 -20.42
N VAL A 141 -5.53 -6.35 -19.28
CA VAL A 141 -5.88 -6.91 -17.96
C VAL A 141 -7.13 -6.23 -17.41
N VAL A 142 -8.14 -7.02 -17.12
CA VAL A 142 -9.30 -6.56 -16.35
C VAL A 142 -8.93 -6.53 -14.88
N THR A 143 -8.69 -5.32 -14.36
CA THR A 143 -8.29 -5.08 -12.98
C THR A 143 -9.48 -5.07 -12.03
N MET A 144 -9.24 -5.08 -10.74
CA MET A 144 -10.24 -4.72 -9.75
C MET A 144 -10.69 -3.27 -9.97
N ARG A 145 -11.91 -2.96 -9.55
CA ARG A 145 -12.48 -1.60 -9.61
C ARG A 145 -12.52 -1.02 -8.21
N LYS A 146 -12.31 0.28 -8.08
CA LYS A 146 -12.41 0.95 -6.79
C LYS A 146 -12.92 2.38 -6.91
N THR A 147 -13.52 2.86 -5.82
CA THR A 147 -13.90 4.27 -5.63
C THR A 147 -13.65 4.65 -4.18
N GLU A 148 -13.36 5.91 -3.93
CA GLU A 148 -13.25 6.43 -2.57
C GLU A 148 -14.63 6.36 -1.90
N LEU A 149 -14.67 5.74 -0.72
CA LEU A 149 -15.85 5.71 0.14
C LEU A 149 -15.79 6.84 1.17
N LEU A 150 -14.65 7.00 1.83
CA LEU A 150 -14.42 8.04 2.86
C LEU A 150 -12.96 8.51 2.83
N ASP A 151 -12.75 9.81 2.96
CA ASP A 151 -11.47 10.41 3.34
C ASP A 151 -11.43 10.53 4.88
N LEU A 152 -10.63 9.69 5.53
CA LEU A 152 -10.56 9.65 6.99
C LEU A 152 -9.93 10.93 7.56
N ASN A 153 -9.00 11.55 6.86
CA ASN A 153 -8.36 12.79 7.32
C ASN A 153 -9.35 13.95 7.28
N ALA A 154 -10.25 13.99 6.28
CA ALA A 154 -11.33 14.98 6.23
C ALA A 154 -12.32 14.83 7.41
N LEU A 155 -12.46 13.60 7.93
CA LEU A 155 -13.26 13.30 9.13
C LEU A 155 -12.51 13.59 10.45
N GLY A 156 -11.23 13.97 10.39
CA GLY A 156 -10.42 14.28 11.56
C GLY A 156 -9.49 13.16 12.04
N TRP A 157 -9.28 12.09 11.25
CA TRP A 157 -8.26 11.10 11.53
C TRP A 157 -6.88 11.72 11.39
N LEU A 158 -6.09 11.70 12.46
CA LEU A 158 -4.79 12.37 12.53
C LEU A 158 -3.61 11.40 12.66
N ALA A 159 -3.85 10.13 13.01
CA ALA A 159 -2.78 9.13 13.06
C ALA A 159 -2.23 8.84 11.66
N GLU A 160 -0.94 8.55 11.58
CA GLU A 160 -0.28 8.24 10.30
C GLU A 160 -0.85 6.96 9.68
N LYS A 161 -1.05 5.92 10.49
CA LYS A 161 -1.45 4.60 10.01
C LYS A 161 -2.87 4.25 10.49
N ALA A 162 -3.73 3.92 9.55
CA ALA A 162 -4.98 3.20 9.79
C ALA A 162 -4.75 1.74 9.35
N GLU A 163 -4.72 0.77 10.27
CA GLU A 163 -4.21 -0.57 9.96
C GLU A 163 -5.18 -1.70 10.29
N GLY A 164 -6.17 -1.47 11.15
CA GLY A 164 -7.19 -2.47 11.43
C GLY A 164 -8.59 -1.98 11.08
N LEU A 165 -9.37 -2.84 10.44
CA LEU A 165 -10.73 -2.54 10.00
C LEU A 165 -11.65 -3.74 10.28
N THR A 166 -12.84 -3.50 10.84
CA THR A 166 -13.85 -4.55 11.00
C THR A 166 -15.26 -4.00 10.87
N ILE A 167 -16.20 -4.90 10.55
CA ILE A 167 -17.64 -4.61 10.52
C ILE A 167 -18.20 -4.84 11.92
N VAL A 168 -18.85 -3.84 12.49
CA VAL A 168 -19.54 -3.91 13.78
C VAL A 168 -21.00 -4.31 13.60
N ASP A 169 -21.66 -3.67 12.63
CA ASP A 169 -23.05 -3.94 12.24
C ASP A 169 -23.27 -3.59 10.76
N ASP A 170 -24.51 -3.58 10.30
CA ASP A 170 -24.86 -3.36 8.90
C ASP A 170 -24.60 -1.93 8.38
N GLN A 171 -24.21 -1.00 9.25
CA GLN A 171 -23.88 0.40 8.91
C GLN A 171 -22.63 0.91 9.60
N THR A 172 -22.01 0.14 10.51
CA THR A 172 -20.92 0.62 11.35
C THR A 172 -19.64 -0.16 11.11
N LEU A 173 -18.56 0.58 10.88
CA LEU A 173 -17.21 0.07 10.82
C LEU A 173 -16.44 0.46 12.08
N ALA A 174 -15.57 -0.41 12.58
CA ALA A 174 -14.55 -0.04 13.55
C ALA A 174 -13.19 0.02 12.86
N LEU A 175 -12.42 1.06 13.17
CA LEU A 175 -11.11 1.34 12.62
C LEU A 175 -10.12 1.55 13.77
N VAL A 176 -8.92 1.00 13.66
CA VAL A 176 -7.84 1.17 14.65
C VAL A 176 -6.53 1.58 13.95
N ASN A 177 -5.72 2.41 14.63
CA ASN A 177 -4.38 2.74 14.16
C ASN A 177 -3.35 1.70 14.60
N ASP A 178 -2.29 1.53 13.81
CA ASP A 178 -1.02 1.01 14.31
C ASP A 178 -0.23 2.19 14.89
N ASN A 179 0.16 2.08 16.15
CA ASN A 179 0.89 3.12 16.89
C ASN A 179 2.35 2.73 17.16
N ASP A 180 2.86 1.67 16.51
CA ASP A 180 4.22 1.16 16.70
C ASP A 180 4.57 0.94 18.21
N PHE A 181 3.63 0.40 18.97
CA PHE A 181 3.72 0.24 20.44
C PHE A 181 3.94 1.55 21.21
N GLY A 182 3.62 2.69 20.63
CA GLY A 182 3.90 4.02 21.20
C GLY A 182 5.38 4.40 21.16
N LEU A 183 6.16 3.73 20.31
CA LEU A 183 7.60 3.92 20.16
C LEU A 183 7.93 4.64 18.85
N GLY A 184 9.12 5.17 18.78
CA GLY A 184 9.71 5.74 17.59
C GLY A 184 11.21 5.51 17.59
N THR A 185 11.89 5.90 16.52
CA THR A 185 13.34 5.83 16.41
C THR A 185 13.91 7.21 16.12
N VAL A 186 15.14 7.43 16.59
CA VAL A 186 15.91 8.63 16.25
C VAL A 186 17.31 8.22 15.81
N LEU A 187 17.82 8.91 14.79
CA LEU A 187 19.20 8.78 14.35
C LEU A 187 20.11 9.62 15.23
N LEU A 188 21.31 9.08 15.54
CA LEU A 188 22.30 9.72 16.38
C LEU A 188 23.65 9.77 15.65
N GLY A 189 24.34 10.89 15.82
CA GLY A 189 25.73 11.04 15.46
C GLY A 189 26.67 10.26 16.39
N ALA A 190 27.94 10.23 16.07
CA ALA A 190 28.97 9.57 16.89
C ALA A 190 29.05 10.16 18.31
N ASP A 191 28.77 11.44 18.45
CA ASP A 191 28.73 12.19 19.72
C ASP A 191 27.39 12.03 20.49
N GLY A 192 26.42 11.30 19.90
CA GLY A 192 25.08 11.11 20.50
C GLY A 192 24.09 12.22 20.20
N THR A 193 24.43 13.21 19.38
CA THR A 193 23.48 14.25 18.93
C THR A 193 22.40 13.64 18.06
N ARG A 194 21.16 14.08 18.24
CA ARG A 194 20.03 13.69 17.36
C ARG A 194 20.20 14.31 15.98
N LEU A 195 20.10 13.49 14.95
CA LEU A 195 20.21 13.88 13.55
C LEU A 195 18.85 13.74 12.83
N ALA A 196 18.70 14.49 11.74
CA ALA A 196 17.52 14.39 10.87
C ALA A 196 17.60 13.13 10.00
N GLY A 197 16.44 12.63 9.57
CA GLY A 197 16.29 11.45 8.71
C GLY A 197 15.61 10.29 9.42
N SER A 198 15.35 9.23 8.66
CA SER A 198 14.75 7.99 9.14
C SER A 198 15.79 6.88 9.25
N VAL A 199 15.61 5.96 10.20
CA VAL A 199 16.41 4.74 10.28
C VAL A 199 16.16 3.83 9.06
N GLU A 200 15.03 3.96 8.40
CA GLU A 200 14.70 3.23 7.18
C GLU A 200 15.60 3.61 5.98
N ASP A 201 16.20 4.80 6.03
CA ASP A 201 17.14 5.27 5.02
C ASP A 201 18.57 4.74 5.25
N CYS A 202 18.77 3.92 6.29
CA CYS A 202 20.07 3.37 6.65
C CYS A 202 20.20 1.91 6.20
N THR A 203 21.44 1.46 6.03
CA THR A 203 21.77 0.03 5.93
C THR A 203 22.24 -0.44 7.31
N ALA A 204 21.54 -1.43 7.88
CA ALA A 204 21.91 -2.05 9.14
C ALA A 204 22.73 -3.32 8.90
N ALA A 205 23.87 -3.45 9.56
CA ALA A 205 24.65 -4.69 9.60
C ALA A 205 24.12 -5.63 10.71
N VAL A 206 24.50 -6.91 10.63
CA VAL A 206 24.07 -7.93 11.61
C VAL A 206 24.51 -7.60 13.04
N ASP A 207 25.61 -6.89 13.19
CA ASP A 207 26.13 -6.40 14.49
C ASP A 207 25.42 -5.13 15.00
N GLY A 208 24.40 -4.63 14.26
CA GLY A 208 23.64 -3.44 14.61
C GLY A 208 24.30 -2.12 14.18
N GLN A 209 25.44 -2.16 13.49
CA GLN A 209 26.05 -0.96 12.95
C GLN A 209 25.24 -0.41 11.77
N LEU A 210 25.08 0.90 11.72
CA LEU A 210 24.40 1.60 10.65
C LEU A 210 25.39 2.23 9.68
N SER A 211 25.07 2.17 8.39
CA SER A 211 25.84 2.81 7.32
C SER A 211 24.90 3.42 6.27
N GLY A 212 25.43 4.36 5.47
CA GLY A 212 24.64 5.02 4.42
C GLY A 212 23.51 5.91 4.96
N CYS A 213 23.48 6.17 6.26
CA CYS A 213 22.44 6.95 6.91
C CYS A 213 22.45 8.43 6.49
N PRO A 214 21.28 9.10 6.50
CA PRO A 214 21.19 10.55 6.37
C PRO A 214 22.01 11.26 7.44
N ALA A 215 22.54 12.44 7.09
CA ALA A 215 23.33 13.32 7.97
C ALA A 215 24.54 12.66 8.67
N GLY A 216 25.02 11.52 8.15
CA GLY A 216 26.15 10.81 8.73
C GLY A 216 25.87 10.13 10.06
N ALA A 217 24.62 9.75 10.31
CA ALA A 217 24.25 9.00 11.51
C ALA A 217 24.96 7.65 11.56
N THR A 218 25.40 7.24 12.76
CA THR A 218 26.10 5.98 12.98
C THR A 218 25.36 5.04 13.92
N ARG A 219 24.34 5.55 14.61
CA ARG A 219 23.53 4.80 15.58
C ARG A 219 22.07 5.20 15.49
N ALA A 220 21.18 4.31 15.91
CA ALA A 220 19.78 4.61 16.18
C ALA A 220 19.46 4.33 17.65
N ARG A 221 18.46 5.00 18.16
CA ARG A 221 17.91 4.78 19.49
C ARG A 221 16.40 4.73 19.44
N ILE A 222 15.82 3.73 20.12
CA ILE A 222 14.38 3.69 20.36
C ILE A 222 14.02 4.81 21.34
N THR A 223 12.97 5.51 21.06
CA THR A 223 12.47 6.62 21.85
C THR A 223 10.95 6.54 21.97
N ARG A 224 10.35 7.38 22.80
CA ARG A 224 8.91 7.54 22.86
C ARG A 224 8.40 8.12 21.52
N GLY A 225 7.34 7.55 20.99
CA GLY A 225 6.62 8.09 19.83
C GLY A 225 6.05 9.48 20.10
N SER A 226 5.66 10.18 19.05
CA SER A 226 5.03 11.51 19.17
C SER A 226 3.72 11.44 19.96
N ASP A 227 3.30 12.54 20.54
CA ASP A 227 2.01 12.61 21.26
C ASP A 227 0.82 12.40 20.32
N LEU A 228 1.01 12.60 19.02
CA LEU A 228 0.00 12.34 18.00
C LEU A 228 -0.10 10.85 17.66
N GLU A 229 1.03 10.16 17.47
CA GLU A 229 1.06 8.77 16.99
C GLU A 229 0.94 7.74 18.13
N ARG A 230 1.43 8.05 19.31
CA ARG A 230 1.51 7.12 20.42
C ARG A 230 0.18 6.56 20.93
N PRO A 231 -0.94 7.32 21.00
CA PRO A 231 -2.18 6.78 21.52
C PRO A 231 -2.80 5.75 20.59
N THR A 232 -3.22 4.60 21.11
CA THR A 232 -4.14 3.72 20.40
C THR A 232 -5.47 4.42 20.22
N ARG A 233 -6.00 4.44 19.00
CA ARG A 233 -7.28 5.05 18.65
C ARG A 233 -8.17 3.99 18.03
N ILE A 234 -9.41 3.96 18.52
CA ILE A 234 -10.49 3.17 17.92
C ILE A 234 -11.57 4.15 17.50
N TRP A 235 -11.93 4.12 16.22
CA TRP A 235 -13.03 4.89 15.67
C TRP A 235 -14.19 3.97 15.33
N LEU A 236 -15.41 4.37 15.67
CA LEU A 236 -16.63 3.81 15.16
C LEU A 236 -17.18 4.77 14.12
N ILE A 237 -17.21 4.31 12.88
CA ILE A 237 -17.67 5.08 11.72
C ILE A 237 -19.04 4.56 11.32
N LYS A 238 -20.09 5.34 11.56
CA LYS A 238 -21.44 5.03 11.12
C LYS A 238 -21.69 5.65 9.75
N LEU A 239 -22.01 4.81 8.79
CA LEU A 239 -22.36 5.23 7.44
C LEU A 239 -23.84 5.66 7.36
N ASP A 240 -24.16 6.49 6.37
CA ASP A 240 -25.52 6.95 6.05
C ASP A 240 -26.41 5.88 5.40
N ARG A 241 -25.79 4.77 4.94
CA ARG A 241 -26.44 3.65 4.26
C ARG A 241 -25.87 2.32 4.73
N LYS A 242 -26.61 1.24 4.46
CA LYS A 242 -26.16 -0.11 4.79
C LYS A 242 -24.94 -0.53 3.96
N LEU A 243 -24.05 -1.30 4.56
CA LEU A 243 -22.90 -1.90 3.88
C LEU A 243 -23.32 -2.78 2.69
N SER A 244 -24.46 -3.50 2.84
CA SER A 244 -25.04 -4.32 1.76
C SER A 244 -25.43 -3.50 0.52
N ASP A 245 -25.74 -2.21 0.68
CA ASP A 245 -26.24 -1.33 -0.38
C ASP A 245 -25.12 -0.55 -1.09
N LEU A 246 -23.90 -0.62 -0.57
CA LEU A 246 -22.75 0.01 -1.20
C LEU A 246 -22.48 -0.61 -2.58
N ARG A 247 -22.38 0.23 -3.61
CA ARG A 247 -22.09 -0.15 -5.00
C ARG A 247 -21.11 0.85 -5.59
N LEU A 248 -20.24 0.35 -6.45
CA LEU A 248 -19.44 1.25 -7.27
C LEU A 248 -20.35 1.95 -8.29
N PRO A 249 -20.01 3.18 -8.71
CA PRO A 249 -20.68 3.82 -9.83
C PRO A 249 -20.67 2.90 -11.07
N ALA A 250 -21.74 2.95 -11.87
CA ALA A 250 -21.74 2.29 -13.17
C ALA A 250 -20.60 2.86 -14.03
N SER A 251 -19.85 1.99 -14.70
CA SER A 251 -18.76 2.36 -15.62
C SER A 251 -19.30 2.81 -16.95
#